data_17ad04a91a82016de95a653ed9367c33
#
_entry.id   17ad04a91a82016de95a653ed9367c33
#
_cell.length_a   1.000
_cell.length_b   1.000
_cell.length_c   1.000
_cell.angle_alpha   90.00
_cell.angle_beta   90.00
_cell.angle_gamma   90.00
#
_symmetry.space_group_name_H-M   'P 1'
#
loop_
_entity.id
_entity.type
_entity.pdbx_description
1 polymer ?
#
loop_
_entity_poly.entity_id
_entity_poly.type
_entity_poly.pdbx_seq_one_letter_code
_entity_poly.pdbx_strand_id
1 'polypeptide(L)'
;NQIESSVYNYAVGNKYIRSVTLITPEFSVCRGSSSVQESEAYLEQLKQQANEENGKAFWAVSQEDPSTILMVRSYREIHNLSLKTLGYQIFRVDMKRIANQLMENYSYLTSEIPLIILDQKTSTILYPDPTQIQENTITMIQQLPEDGYKIIRDGKKNLFSVVHMVEKPRWRYYLFIPYNSIFSSIQNCILTVFFSLLVITVAMLVAAGWFSAGM
;
A
#
# COMPACT_ATOMS: atom_id res chain seq x y z
N ASN A 1 11.58 -30.58 -10.48
CA ASN A 1 12.84 -29.97 -10.06
C ASN A 1 12.60 -29.26 -8.73
N GLN A 2 13.43 -29.51 -7.68
CA GLN A 2 13.21 -28.94 -6.34
C GLN A 2 13.16 -27.39 -6.33
N ILE A 3 13.97 -26.76 -7.16
CA ILE A 3 14.01 -25.31 -7.29
C ILE A 3 12.69 -24.77 -7.88
N GLU A 4 12.16 -25.42 -8.89
CA GLU A 4 10.88 -25.03 -9.51
C GLU A 4 9.71 -25.14 -8.54
N SER A 5 9.67 -26.22 -7.75
CA SER A 5 8.61 -26.40 -6.74
C SER A 5 8.72 -25.37 -5.60
N SER A 6 9.93 -25.02 -5.18
CA SER A 6 10.14 -23.97 -4.17
C SER A 6 9.72 -22.58 -4.67
N VAL A 7 10.07 -22.23 -5.89
CA VAL A 7 9.64 -20.99 -6.54
C VAL A 7 8.12 -20.94 -6.71
N TYR A 8 7.53 -22.07 -7.12
CA TYR A 8 6.08 -22.20 -7.26
C TYR A 8 5.35 -22.02 -5.92
N ASN A 9 5.80 -22.68 -4.88
CA ASN A 9 5.18 -22.59 -3.54
C ASN A 9 5.24 -21.15 -2.99
N TYR A 10 6.32 -20.42 -3.28
CA TYR A 10 6.45 -19.03 -2.87
C TYR A 10 5.51 -18.11 -3.64
N ALA A 11 5.37 -18.32 -4.96
CA ALA A 11 4.49 -17.52 -5.80
C ALA A 11 3.00 -17.78 -5.51
N VAL A 12 2.63 -19.03 -5.25
CA VAL A 12 1.22 -19.42 -5.00
C VAL A 12 0.80 -19.14 -3.57
N GLY A 13 1.74 -19.22 -2.62
CA GLY A 13 1.44 -19.03 -1.19
C GLY A 13 1.15 -17.59 -0.78
N ASN A 14 1.50 -16.60 -1.61
CA ASN A 14 1.31 -15.19 -1.29
C ASN A 14 0.40 -14.49 -2.31
N LYS A 15 -0.79 -14.12 -1.87
CA LYS A 15 -1.81 -13.46 -2.74
C LYS A 15 -1.38 -12.11 -3.35
N TYR A 16 -0.35 -11.47 -2.82
CA TYR A 16 0.17 -10.19 -3.32
C TYR A 16 1.28 -10.37 -4.36
N ILE A 17 1.83 -11.58 -4.49
CA ILE A 17 2.86 -11.87 -5.47
C ILE A 17 2.18 -12.42 -6.74
N ARG A 18 2.32 -11.69 -7.84
CA ARG A 18 1.81 -12.14 -9.16
C ARG A 18 2.67 -13.23 -9.75
N SER A 19 3.98 -13.07 -9.68
CA SER A 19 4.92 -14.07 -10.18
C SER A 19 6.29 -13.91 -9.56
N VAL A 20 7.06 -14.98 -9.62
CA VAL A 20 8.48 -15.02 -9.28
C VAL A 20 9.23 -15.53 -10.48
N THR A 21 10.23 -14.78 -10.92
CA THR A 21 11.14 -15.16 -12.00
C THR A 21 12.53 -15.39 -11.42
N LEU A 22 13.10 -16.55 -11.74
CA LEU A 22 14.49 -16.89 -11.45
C LEU A 22 15.24 -16.98 -12.77
N ILE A 23 16.30 -16.21 -12.91
CA ILE A 23 17.16 -16.17 -14.10
C ILE A 23 18.55 -16.59 -13.69
N THR A 24 19.05 -17.65 -14.33
CA THR A 24 20.44 -18.11 -14.19
C THR A 24 21.10 -18.15 -15.57
N PRO A 25 22.41 -18.33 -15.67
CA PRO A 25 23.06 -18.50 -16.97
C PRO A 25 22.55 -19.71 -17.78
N GLU A 26 22.01 -20.73 -17.09
CA GLU A 26 21.61 -21.99 -17.71
C GLU A 26 20.12 -22.03 -18.02
N PHE A 27 19.27 -21.33 -17.26
CA PHE A 27 17.80 -21.37 -17.44
C PHE A 27 17.14 -20.12 -16.87
N SER A 28 15.94 -19.86 -17.38
CA SER A 28 15.02 -18.88 -16.82
C SER A 28 13.67 -19.57 -16.53
N VAL A 29 13.17 -19.41 -15.31
CA VAL A 29 11.91 -19.97 -14.84
C VAL A 29 11.04 -18.87 -14.27
N CYS A 30 9.83 -18.71 -14.80
CA CYS A 30 8.81 -17.84 -14.25
C CYS A 30 7.64 -18.70 -13.76
N ARG A 31 7.16 -18.43 -12.54
CA ARG A 31 6.01 -19.08 -11.93
C ARG A 31 5.10 -18.05 -11.28
N GLY A 32 3.79 -18.22 -11.48
CA GLY A 32 2.77 -17.33 -10.92
C GLY A 32 1.60 -17.11 -11.86
N SER A 33 0.76 -16.13 -11.55
CA SER A 33 -0.47 -15.82 -12.28
C SER A 33 -0.28 -14.86 -13.46
N SER A 34 0.92 -14.28 -13.63
CA SER A 34 1.20 -13.32 -14.71
C SER A 34 2.23 -13.89 -15.67
N SER A 35 1.90 -13.89 -16.96
CA SER A 35 2.82 -14.18 -18.07
C SER A 35 3.50 -12.93 -18.62
N VAL A 36 3.19 -11.74 -18.07
CA VAL A 36 3.80 -10.48 -18.50
C VAL A 36 5.29 -10.52 -18.18
N GLN A 37 6.11 -10.35 -19.19
CA GLN A 37 7.56 -10.25 -19.06
C GLN A 37 7.98 -8.82 -19.40
N GLU A 38 8.96 -8.31 -18.67
CA GLU A 38 9.60 -7.04 -19.01
C GLU A 38 10.36 -7.18 -20.34
N SER A 39 10.56 -6.07 -21.03
CA SER A 39 11.40 -6.04 -22.21
C SER A 39 12.83 -6.52 -21.88
N GLU A 40 13.50 -7.16 -22.83
CA GLU A 40 14.84 -7.68 -22.64
C GLU A 40 15.82 -6.57 -22.24
N ALA A 41 15.71 -5.40 -22.86
CA ALA A 41 16.52 -4.24 -22.54
C ALA A 41 16.35 -3.78 -21.09
N TYR A 42 15.11 -3.79 -20.59
CA TYR A 42 14.85 -3.41 -19.20
C TYR A 42 15.32 -4.49 -18.20
N LEU A 43 15.17 -5.76 -18.55
CA LEU A 43 15.70 -6.85 -17.74
C LEU A 43 17.22 -6.75 -17.59
N GLU A 44 17.94 -6.37 -18.64
CA GLU A 44 19.40 -6.16 -18.55
C GLU A 44 19.74 -4.98 -17.63
N GLN A 45 19.01 -3.88 -17.68
CA GLN A 45 19.19 -2.76 -16.73
C GLN A 45 18.96 -3.21 -15.28
N LEU A 46 17.90 -3.99 -15.03
CA LEU A 46 17.59 -4.52 -13.70
C LEU A 46 18.71 -5.46 -13.20
N LYS A 47 19.27 -6.30 -14.07
CA LYS A 47 20.41 -7.18 -13.75
C LYS A 47 21.68 -6.39 -13.40
N GLN A 48 21.96 -5.35 -14.19
CA GLN A 48 23.10 -4.46 -13.92
C GLN A 48 22.94 -3.81 -12.55
N GLN A 49 21.79 -3.21 -12.27
CA GLN A 49 21.50 -2.60 -10.97
C GLN A 49 21.58 -3.62 -9.81
N ALA A 50 21.08 -4.84 -10.02
CA ALA A 50 21.18 -5.91 -9.02
C ALA A 50 22.62 -6.30 -8.69
N ASN A 51 23.53 -6.20 -9.66
CA ASN A 51 24.95 -6.43 -9.43
C ASN A 51 25.59 -5.30 -8.62
N GLU A 52 25.22 -4.04 -8.90
CA GLU A 52 25.67 -2.86 -8.17
C GLU A 52 25.20 -2.87 -6.72
N GLU A 53 23.98 -3.35 -6.46
CA GLU A 53 23.41 -3.50 -5.11
C GLU A 53 24.03 -4.67 -4.30
N ASN A 54 24.96 -5.43 -4.89
CA ASN A 54 25.76 -6.45 -4.20
C ASN A 54 24.93 -7.53 -3.49
N GLY A 55 23.84 -8.01 -4.12
CA GLY A 55 22.95 -9.04 -3.58
C GLY A 55 21.87 -8.51 -2.65
N LYS A 56 21.84 -7.19 -2.37
CA LYS A 56 20.71 -6.56 -1.70
C LYS A 56 19.54 -6.49 -2.66
N ALA A 57 18.34 -6.60 -2.11
CA ALA A 57 17.13 -6.37 -2.89
C ALA A 57 16.92 -4.88 -3.13
N PHE A 58 16.48 -4.52 -4.33
CA PHE A 58 15.98 -3.18 -4.63
C PHE A 58 14.62 -3.26 -5.30
N TRP A 59 13.95 -2.13 -5.42
CA TRP A 59 12.62 -2.01 -5.96
C TRP A 59 12.63 -1.18 -7.24
N ALA A 60 11.83 -1.61 -8.20
CA ALA A 60 11.63 -0.92 -9.47
C ALA A 60 10.16 -1.00 -9.87
N VAL A 61 9.72 -0.13 -10.76
CA VAL A 61 8.38 -0.19 -11.34
C VAL A 61 8.43 -1.03 -12.61
N SER A 62 7.44 -1.90 -12.82
CA SER A 62 7.31 -2.61 -14.09
C SER A 62 7.02 -1.62 -15.22
N GLN A 63 7.72 -1.74 -16.34
CA GLN A 63 7.44 -0.91 -17.52
C GLN A 63 6.20 -1.40 -18.27
N GLU A 64 5.90 -2.68 -18.18
CA GLU A 64 4.77 -3.31 -18.87
C GLU A 64 3.45 -3.19 -18.09
N ASP A 65 3.54 -3.03 -16.76
CA ASP A 65 2.37 -2.87 -15.89
C ASP A 65 2.68 -1.94 -14.71
N PRO A 66 2.36 -0.64 -14.83
CA PRO A 66 2.63 0.36 -13.80
C PRO A 66 2.01 0.07 -12.43
N SER A 67 1.02 -0.83 -12.36
CA SER A 67 0.45 -1.28 -11.07
C SER A 67 1.27 -2.37 -10.37
N THR A 68 2.34 -2.82 -11.00
CA THR A 68 3.22 -3.88 -10.52
C THR A 68 4.58 -3.31 -10.14
N ILE A 69 5.02 -3.62 -8.94
CA ILE A 69 6.37 -3.30 -8.46
C ILE A 69 7.22 -4.56 -8.53
N LEU A 70 8.45 -4.38 -8.95
CA LEU A 70 9.45 -5.43 -9.04
C LEU A 70 10.39 -5.35 -7.85
N MET A 71 10.52 -6.43 -7.09
CA MET A 71 11.61 -6.61 -6.15
C MET A 71 12.67 -7.47 -6.82
N VAL A 72 13.86 -6.90 -7.01
CA VAL A 72 14.94 -7.54 -7.75
C VAL A 72 16.15 -7.73 -6.84
N ARG A 73 16.79 -8.88 -6.96
CA ARG A 73 18.06 -9.16 -6.29
C ARG A 73 18.94 -10.12 -7.09
N SER A 74 20.26 -9.99 -6.95
CA SER A 74 21.20 -11.00 -7.44
C SER A 74 21.51 -12.03 -6.37
N TYR A 75 21.70 -13.29 -6.77
CA TYR A 75 22.27 -14.34 -5.94
C TYR A 75 23.75 -14.44 -6.21
N ARG A 76 24.54 -14.53 -5.16
CA ARG A 76 25.99 -14.63 -5.24
C ARG A 76 26.50 -15.88 -4.54
N GLU A 77 27.54 -16.41 -5.08
CA GLU A 77 28.27 -17.50 -4.47
C GLU A 77 29.00 -16.99 -3.22
N ILE A 78 28.76 -17.62 -2.07
CA ILE A 78 29.43 -17.27 -0.81
C ILE A 78 30.62 -18.17 -0.58
N HIS A 79 30.72 -19.33 -1.27
CA HIS A 79 31.84 -20.25 -1.17
C HIS A 79 33.08 -19.62 -1.81
N ASN A 80 34.16 -19.75 -1.10
CA ASN A 80 35.51 -19.29 -1.52
C ASN A 80 35.65 -17.78 -1.77
N LEU A 81 34.75 -16.94 -1.20
CA LEU A 81 34.79 -15.47 -1.37
C LEU A 81 34.75 -15.00 -2.82
N SER A 82 34.28 -15.84 -3.75
CA SER A 82 34.28 -15.52 -5.17
C SER A 82 33.34 -14.41 -5.56
N LEU A 83 32.30 -14.15 -4.76
CA LEU A 83 31.24 -13.15 -5.01
C LEU A 83 30.61 -13.23 -6.41
N LYS A 84 30.84 -14.35 -7.10
CA LYS A 84 30.30 -14.57 -8.46
C LYS A 84 28.77 -14.55 -8.43
N THR A 85 28.16 -13.80 -9.32
CA THR A 85 26.71 -13.82 -9.49
C THR A 85 26.28 -15.15 -10.09
N LEU A 86 25.41 -15.87 -9.39
CA LEU A 86 24.82 -17.14 -9.82
C LEU A 86 23.52 -16.95 -10.59
N GLY A 87 22.85 -15.83 -10.38
CA GLY A 87 21.59 -15.53 -11.03
C GLY A 87 20.86 -14.37 -10.39
N TYR A 88 19.62 -14.13 -10.85
CA TYR A 88 18.76 -13.05 -10.43
C TYR A 88 17.38 -13.57 -10.07
N GLN A 89 16.76 -12.94 -9.10
CA GLN A 89 15.37 -13.21 -8.70
C GLN A 89 14.57 -11.92 -8.82
N ILE A 90 13.41 -12.04 -9.46
CA ILE A 90 12.49 -10.94 -9.65
C ILE A 90 11.12 -11.37 -9.10
N PHE A 91 10.63 -10.67 -8.08
CA PHE A 91 9.26 -10.81 -7.59
C PHE A 91 8.41 -9.69 -8.18
N ARG A 92 7.28 -10.05 -8.74
CA ARG A 92 6.25 -9.11 -9.20
C ARG A 92 5.18 -8.98 -8.13
N VAL A 93 5.09 -7.81 -7.53
CA VAL A 93 4.16 -7.50 -6.44
C VAL A 93 3.00 -6.67 -6.98
N ASP A 94 1.79 -7.12 -6.73
CA ASP A 94 0.55 -6.46 -7.16
C ASP A 94 0.14 -5.39 -6.17
N MET A 95 0.46 -4.13 -6.46
CA MET A 95 0.12 -3.00 -5.61
C MET A 95 -1.37 -2.71 -5.59
N LYS A 96 -2.08 -2.99 -6.69
CA LYS A 96 -3.53 -2.82 -6.76
C LYS A 96 -4.25 -3.78 -5.79
N ARG A 97 -3.79 -5.01 -5.68
CA ARG A 97 -4.33 -5.97 -4.69
C ARG A 97 -4.07 -5.53 -3.27
N ILE A 98 -2.87 -5.00 -2.99
CA ILE A 98 -2.55 -4.46 -1.66
C ILE A 98 -3.46 -3.29 -1.33
N ALA A 99 -3.64 -2.35 -2.24
CA ALA A 99 -4.51 -1.19 -2.05
C ALA A 99 -5.98 -1.63 -1.86
N ASN A 100 -6.49 -2.54 -2.69
CA ASN A 100 -7.85 -3.06 -2.56
C ASN A 100 -8.07 -3.74 -1.20
N GLN A 101 -7.11 -4.54 -0.73
CA GLN A 101 -7.20 -5.18 0.57
C GLN A 101 -7.23 -4.17 1.74
N LEU A 102 -6.48 -3.07 1.61
CA LEU A 102 -6.56 -1.97 2.58
C LEU A 102 -7.96 -1.33 2.55
N MET A 103 -8.52 -1.11 1.36
CA MET A 103 -9.86 -0.53 1.21
C MET A 103 -10.96 -1.45 1.73
N GLU A 104 -10.87 -2.76 1.49
CA GLU A 104 -11.81 -3.76 2.01
C GLU A 104 -11.80 -3.81 3.53
N ASN A 105 -10.61 -3.75 4.15
CA ASN A 105 -10.46 -3.80 5.60
C ASN A 105 -10.89 -2.49 6.28
N TYR A 106 -10.89 -1.39 5.55
CA TYR A 106 -11.20 -0.05 6.07
C TYR A 106 -12.30 0.61 5.23
N SER A 107 -13.54 0.25 5.49
CA SER A 107 -14.73 0.74 4.76
C SER A 107 -14.91 2.26 4.77
N TYR A 108 -14.19 2.96 5.64
CA TYR A 108 -14.18 4.43 5.69
C TYR A 108 -13.22 5.09 4.70
N LEU A 109 -12.36 4.30 4.01
CA LEU A 109 -11.48 4.79 2.95
C LEU A 109 -12.27 4.93 1.65
N THR A 110 -13.08 5.97 1.54
CA THR A 110 -13.96 6.21 0.38
C THR A 110 -13.41 7.23 -0.61
N SER A 111 -12.16 7.65 -0.47
CA SER A 111 -11.52 8.55 -1.43
C SER A 111 -11.20 7.84 -2.75
N GLU A 112 -11.28 8.55 -3.87
CA GLU A 112 -10.97 8.01 -5.20
C GLU A 112 -9.53 7.47 -5.27
N ILE A 113 -8.60 8.12 -4.55
CA ILE A 113 -7.21 7.69 -4.42
C ILE A 113 -6.85 7.68 -2.92
N PRO A 114 -7.15 6.57 -2.21
CA PRO A 114 -6.93 6.52 -0.76
C PRO A 114 -5.46 6.39 -0.36
N LEU A 115 -4.62 5.86 -1.25
CA LEU A 115 -3.23 5.55 -0.98
C LEU A 115 -2.35 5.98 -2.15
N ILE A 116 -1.26 6.70 -1.84
CA ILE A 116 -0.19 6.97 -2.79
C ILE A 116 1.12 6.50 -2.17
N ILE A 117 1.94 5.83 -2.98
CA ILE A 117 3.27 5.37 -2.58
C ILE A 117 4.30 6.03 -3.49
N LEU A 118 5.21 6.76 -2.89
CA LEU A 118 6.31 7.46 -3.57
C LEU A 118 7.64 6.84 -3.18
N ASP A 119 8.45 6.47 -4.15
CA ASP A 119 9.86 6.17 -3.93
C ASP A 119 10.65 7.48 -3.83
N GLN A 120 11.21 7.74 -2.66
CA GLN A 120 12.00 8.96 -2.43
C GLN A 120 13.35 8.95 -3.13
N LYS A 121 13.91 7.77 -3.43
CA LYS A 121 15.21 7.65 -4.09
C LYS A 121 15.11 8.09 -5.56
N THR A 122 14.04 7.71 -6.23
CA THR A 122 13.81 7.99 -7.65
C THR A 122 12.82 9.12 -7.88
N SER A 123 12.14 9.61 -6.84
CA SER A 123 11.02 10.55 -6.91
C SER A 123 9.88 10.04 -7.81
N THR A 124 9.73 8.72 -7.91
CA THR A 124 8.74 8.07 -8.76
C THR A 124 7.56 7.61 -7.95
N ILE A 125 6.35 7.86 -8.44
CA ILE A 125 5.14 7.32 -7.84
C ILE A 125 5.03 5.86 -8.23
N LEU A 126 5.03 4.99 -7.21
CA LEU A 126 4.93 3.55 -7.36
C LEU A 126 3.48 3.08 -7.40
N TYR A 127 2.57 3.84 -6.80
CA TYR A 127 1.13 3.57 -6.77
C TYR A 127 0.35 4.85 -6.43
N PRO A 128 -0.82 5.09 -7.05
CA PRO A 128 -1.37 4.41 -8.21
C PRO A 128 -0.57 4.69 -9.49
N ASP A 129 -1.05 4.21 -10.63
CA ASP A 129 -0.50 4.62 -11.93
C ASP A 129 -0.45 6.15 -12.01
N PRO A 130 0.70 6.76 -12.31
CA PRO A 130 0.85 8.21 -12.38
C PRO A 130 -0.17 8.90 -13.29
N THR A 131 -0.63 8.22 -14.34
CA THR A 131 -1.66 8.74 -15.27
C THR A 131 -3.04 8.90 -14.64
N GLN A 132 -3.30 8.22 -13.52
CA GLN A 132 -4.55 8.29 -12.78
C GLN A 132 -4.57 9.39 -11.72
N ILE A 133 -3.42 10.03 -11.47
CA ILE A 133 -3.28 11.05 -10.44
C ILE A 133 -3.65 12.41 -11.03
N GLN A 134 -4.60 13.07 -10.41
CA GLN A 134 -4.98 14.42 -10.78
C GLN A 134 -3.89 15.42 -10.34
N GLU A 135 -3.73 16.49 -11.10
CA GLU A 135 -2.71 17.52 -10.85
C GLU A 135 -2.87 18.21 -9.48
N ASN A 136 -4.12 18.38 -9.03
CA ASN A 136 -4.42 18.88 -7.68
C ASN A 136 -3.89 17.97 -6.57
N THR A 137 -3.87 16.65 -6.78
CA THR A 137 -3.35 15.67 -5.80
C THR A 137 -1.84 15.82 -5.62
N ILE A 138 -1.11 16.07 -6.71
CA ILE A 138 0.33 16.33 -6.64
C ILE A 138 0.61 17.60 -5.83
N THR A 139 -0.16 18.65 -6.08
CA THR A 139 -0.06 19.90 -5.31
C THR A 139 -0.39 19.69 -3.82
N MET A 140 -1.36 18.84 -3.50
CA MET A 140 -1.69 18.49 -2.11
C MET A 140 -0.55 17.73 -1.42
N ILE A 141 0.07 16.77 -2.11
CA ILE A 141 1.21 16.01 -1.57
C ILE A 141 2.36 16.95 -1.18
N GLN A 142 2.64 17.96 -2.00
CA GLN A 142 3.72 18.94 -1.73
C GLN A 142 3.48 19.79 -0.48
N GLN A 143 2.23 19.94 -0.04
CA GLN A 143 1.86 20.69 1.16
C GLN A 143 1.90 19.85 2.44
N LEU A 144 2.11 18.54 2.32
CA LEU A 144 2.12 17.62 3.45
C LEU A 144 3.49 17.61 4.14
N PRO A 145 3.52 17.32 5.46
CA PRO A 145 4.77 17.15 6.19
C PRO A 145 5.55 15.93 5.67
N GLU A 146 6.80 15.82 6.05
CA GLU A 146 7.64 14.68 5.70
C GLU A 146 7.17 13.38 6.38
N ASP A 147 6.63 13.49 7.59
CA ASP A 147 6.03 12.41 8.36
C ASP A 147 4.96 12.99 9.29
N GLY A 148 3.95 12.20 9.65
CA GLY A 148 2.87 12.60 10.53
C GLY A 148 1.53 12.76 9.82
N TYR A 149 0.73 13.74 10.25
CA TYR A 149 -0.61 13.95 9.69
C TYR A 149 -0.91 15.44 9.48
N LYS A 150 -1.81 15.71 8.55
CA LYS A 150 -2.33 17.06 8.29
C LYS A 150 -3.76 16.96 7.73
N ILE A 151 -4.59 17.92 8.11
CA ILE A 151 -5.90 18.09 7.47
C ILE A 151 -5.71 19.05 6.30
N ILE A 152 -6.05 18.58 5.10
CA ILE A 152 -6.00 19.37 3.88
C ILE A 152 -7.41 19.53 3.30
N ARG A 153 -7.60 20.56 2.50
CA ARG A 153 -8.87 20.84 1.85
C ARG A 153 -8.78 20.52 0.38
N ASP A 154 -9.64 19.62 -0.08
CA ASP A 154 -9.83 19.31 -1.49
C ASP A 154 -11.19 19.82 -1.94
N GLY A 155 -11.22 20.99 -2.57
CA GLY A 155 -12.46 21.68 -2.92
C GLY A 155 -13.34 21.96 -1.71
N LYS A 156 -14.49 21.26 -1.61
CA LYS A 156 -15.43 21.35 -0.50
C LYS A 156 -15.23 20.27 0.57
N LYS A 157 -14.33 19.30 0.34
CA LYS A 157 -14.09 18.18 1.25
C LYS A 157 -12.84 18.43 2.07
N ASN A 158 -12.88 18.10 3.35
CA ASN A 158 -11.70 18.03 4.20
C ASN A 158 -11.19 16.59 4.19
N LEU A 159 -9.89 16.44 3.93
CA LEU A 159 -9.19 15.16 3.94
C LEU A 159 -8.23 15.14 5.13
N PHE A 160 -8.29 14.08 5.91
CA PHE A 160 -7.28 13.76 6.90
C PHE A 160 -6.17 12.97 6.20
N SER A 161 -5.01 13.58 6.07
CA SER A 161 -3.90 12.98 5.36
C SER A 161 -2.86 12.50 6.36
N VAL A 162 -2.48 11.23 6.23
CA VAL A 162 -1.41 10.62 7.01
C VAL A 162 -0.24 10.37 6.08
N VAL A 163 0.93 10.80 6.50
CA VAL A 163 2.18 10.57 5.79
C VAL A 163 3.07 9.72 6.67
N HIS A 164 3.60 8.66 6.12
CA HIS A 164 4.55 7.81 6.83
C HIS A 164 5.70 7.40 5.91
N MET A 165 6.90 7.53 6.43
CA MET A 165 8.12 7.16 5.73
C MET A 165 8.65 5.82 6.25
N VAL A 166 8.85 4.89 5.34
CA VAL A 166 9.55 3.64 5.60
C VAL A 166 11.00 3.78 5.14
N GLU A 167 11.94 3.63 6.06
CA GLU A 167 13.36 3.84 5.79
C GLU A 167 13.95 2.83 4.80
N LYS A 168 13.45 1.59 4.81
CA LYS A 168 13.93 0.50 3.93
C LYS A 168 12.76 -0.33 3.42
N PRO A 169 12.38 -0.17 2.15
CA PRO A 169 12.85 0.77 1.12
C PRO A 169 12.47 2.21 1.49
N ARG A 170 13.12 3.20 0.95
CA ARG A 170 12.82 4.62 1.19
C ARG A 170 11.53 5.04 0.51
N TRP A 171 10.40 4.51 1.00
CA TRP A 171 9.09 4.79 0.46
C TRP A 171 8.33 5.71 1.39
N ARG A 172 7.63 6.67 0.81
CA ARG A 172 6.71 7.53 1.52
C ARG A 172 5.29 7.17 1.12
N TYR A 173 4.49 6.87 2.14
CA TYR A 173 3.08 6.52 2.00
C TYR A 173 2.25 7.73 2.33
N TYR A 174 1.31 8.06 1.46
CA TYR A 174 0.30 9.09 1.69
C TYR A 174 -1.05 8.41 1.71
N LEU A 175 -1.72 8.49 2.85
CA LEU A 175 -3.07 7.96 3.03
C LEU A 175 -4.03 9.12 3.18
N PHE A 176 -5.07 9.16 2.36
CA PHE A 176 -6.08 10.21 2.36
C PHE A 176 -7.41 9.63 2.85
N ILE A 177 -7.91 10.15 3.96
CA ILE A 177 -9.14 9.69 4.60
C ILE A 177 -10.14 10.85 4.62
N PRO A 178 -11.33 10.71 4.06
CA PRO A 178 -12.36 11.74 4.17
C PRO A 178 -12.65 12.06 5.64
N TYR A 179 -12.52 13.32 6.02
CA TYR A 179 -12.72 13.75 7.40
C TYR A 179 -14.07 13.32 7.96
N ASN A 180 -15.13 13.45 7.15
CA ASN A 180 -16.47 13.07 7.53
C ASN A 180 -16.62 11.56 7.83
N SER A 181 -15.83 10.70 7.17
CA SER A 181 -15.89 9.25 7.39
C SER A 181 -15.38 8.85 8.77
N ILE A 182 -14.35 9.55 9.26
CA ILE A 182 -13.79 9.31 10.60
C ILE A 182 -14.76 9.74 11.67
N PHE A 183 -15.40 10.91 11.49
CA PHE A 183 -16.23 11.52 12.53
C PHE A 183 -17.69 11.09 12.49
N SER A 184 -18.18 10.52 11.37
CA SER A 184 -19.59 10.04 11.29
C SER A 184 -19.89 8.98 12.34
N SER A 185 -18.98 8.04 12.58
CA SER A 185 -19.16 7.01 13.61
C SER A 185 -19.18 7.60 15.02
N ILE A 186 -18.33 8.60 15.27
CA ILE A 186 -18.28 9.30 16.57
C ILE A 186 -19.54 10.14 16.77
N GLN A 187 -20.00 10.87 15.74
CA GLN A 187 -21.23 11.65 15.80
C GLN A 187 -22.46 10.76 16.06
N ASN A 188 -22.56 9.62 15.40
CA ASN A 188 -23.64 8.67 15.64
C ASN A 188 -23.62 8.13 17.07
N CYS A 189 -22.44 7.83 17.62
CA CYS A 189 -22.29 7.41 19.01
C CYS A 189 -22.72 8.51 19.98
N ILE A 190 -22.28 9.77 19.79
CA ILE A 190 -22.68 10.92 20.61
C ILE A 190 -24.20 11.13 20.56
N LEU A 191 -24.81 11.09 19.36
CA LEU A 191 -26.25 11.21 19.20
C LEU A 191 -27.01 10.09 19.94
N THR A 192 -26.54 8.85 19.83
CA THR A 192 -27.16 7.71 20.53
C THR A 192 -27.12 7.89 22.04
N VAL A 193 -25.97 8.31 22.59
CA VAL A 193 -25.81 8.58 24.01
C VAL A 193 -26.70 9.75 24.43
N PHE A 194 -26.75 10.82 23.65
CA PHE A 194 -27.59 11.99 23.94
C PHE A 194 -29.08 11.62 23.99
N PHE A 195 -29.60 10.88 22.98
CA PHE A 195 -30.98 10.45 22.96
C PHE A 195 -31.33 9.47 24.08
N SER A 196 -30.40 8.55 24.43
CA SER A 196 -30.65 7.63 25.56
C SER A 196 -30.74 8.38 26.90
N LEU A 197 -29.88 9.36 27.12
CA LEU A 197 -29.96 10.22 28.32
C LEU A 197 -31.25 11.04 28.38
N LEU A 198 -31.67 11.58 27.23
CA LEU A 198 -32.93 12.32 27.13
C LEU A 198 -34.14 11.45 27.48
N VAL A 199 -34.19 10.22 26.95
CA VAL A 199 -35.27 9.26 27.25
C VAL A 199 -35.30 8.91 28.73
N ILE A 200 -34.12 8.64 29.35
CA ILE A 200 -34.02 8.33 30.77
C ILE A 200 -34.51 9.53 31.61
N THR A 201 -34.08 10.74 31.25
CA THR A 201 -34.51 11.96 31.97
C THR A 201 -36.01 12.14 31.91
N VAL A 202 -36.61 11.99 30.74
CA VAL A 202 -38.08 12.09 30.56
C VAL A 202 -38.79 11.01 31.36
N ALA A 203 -38.32 9.77 31.34
CA ALA A 203 -38.88 8.67 32.11
C ALA A 203 -38.84 8.94 33.62
N MET A 204 -37.72 9.48 34.13
CA MET A 204 -37.63 9.90 35.55
C MET A 204 -38.59 11.01 35.91
N LEU A 205 -38.76 12.02 35.03
CA LEU A 205 -39.72 13.13 35.27
C LEU A 205 -41.17 12.64 35.30
N VAL A 206 -41.52 11.73 34.39
CA VAL A 206 -42.87 11.12 34.37
C VAL A 206 -43.08 10.29 35.63
N ALA A 207 -42.14 9.47 36.03
CA ALA A 207 -42.21 8.69 37.26
C ALA A 207 -42.36 9.57 38.50
N ALA A 208 -41.55 10.63 38.60
CA ALA A 208 -41.64 11.60 39.71
C ALA A 208 -43.00 12.31 39.73
N GLY A 209 -43.54 12.69 38.57
CA GLY A 209 -44.90 13.28 38.47
C GLY A 209 -45.99 12.33 38.91
N TRP A 210 -45.91 11.04 38.56
CA TRP A 210 -46.86 10.03 39.02
C TRP A 210 -46.83 9.82 40.53
N PHE A 211 -45.63 9.73 41.11
CA PHE A 211 -45.47 9.63 42.57
C PHE A 211 -45.98 10.86 43.32
N SER A 212 -45.77 12.04 42.73
CA SER A 212 -46.27 13.30 43.33
C SER A 212 -47.80 13.50 43.26
N ALA A 213 -48.45 12.96 42.21
CA ALA A 213 -49.87 13.06 42.02
C ALA A 213 -50.66 11.99 42.78
N GLY A 214 -49.98 10.92 43.26
CA GLY A 214 -50.61 9.82 44.02
C GLY A 214 -50.55 10.00 45.56
N MET A 215 -50.00 11.08 46.05
CA MET A 215 -50.06 11.52 47.45
C MET A 215 -51.06 12.63 47.61
#